data_43135b100a88dd2f579d305c7093e008
#
_entry.id   43135b100a88dd2f579d305c7093e008
#
_cell.length_a   1.000
_cell.length_b   1.000
_cell.length_c   1.000
_cell.angle_alpha   90.00
_cell.angle_beta   90.00
_cell.angle_gamma   90.00
#
_symmetry.space_group_name_H-M   'P 1'
#
loop_
_entity.id
_entity.type
_entity.pdbx_description
1 polymer ?
#
loop_
_entity_poly.entity_id
_entity_poly.type
_entity_poly.pdbx_seq_one_letter_code
_entity_poly.pdbx_strand_id
1 'polypeptide(L)'
;MGREFASALARWCHLPDMPARPELVAVCDRFDSQPADLCRWYTENFPSIQQAASDYHELLANPDVEAVYCAVPHHLHQEFYCAALKAGKHLMGEKPFGIDQPGNRAILAAAQKHPELLVRCSSEFPFFPAVQRIGDMIEREAFGRILEVNCGFLHSSDLDPHKPINWKRQVEFNGEYGCMGDLGMHVCHVPFRAGWRPRNVRAILSKIVTERPDGKGGMAPCRTWDNATLFCEAEGGPGGTVFPLTMKTQRIAPGEKNTWYLEIRGMKASARFSTRNPRRLELLEYGGGEQSWQQLDMGQETAFKTITGSIFEFGFSDAILQMWAAFVYELATGQRRKPFAGCVTPEETALSHELFTAALESHRRTQVVRIESAG
;
A
#
# COMPACT_ATOMS: atom_id res chain seq x y z
N MET A 1 -3.94 -3.52 10.94
CA MET A 1 -4.70 -2.63 10.03
C MET A 1 -6.18 -2.53 10.42
N GLY A 2 -6.88 -3.61 10.88
CA GLY A 2 -8.28 -3.49 11.27
C GLY A 2 -8.60 -2.35 12.24
N ARG A 3 -7.75 -2.10 13.25
CA ARG A 3 -7.93 -0.96 14.18
C ARG A 3 -7.78 0.41 13.50
N GLU A 4 -6.91 0.53 12.52
CA GLU A 4 -6.75 1.76 11.72
C GLU A 4 -7.99 2.02 10.85
N PHE A 5 -8.56 0.95 10.28
CA PHE A 5 -9.85 1.02 9.61
C PHE A 5 -10.97 1.51 10.53
N ALA A 6 -11.09 0.92 11.73
CA ALA A 6 -12.06 1.35 12.73
C ALA A 6 -11.88 2.83 13.10
N SER A 7 -10.65 3.28 13.32
CA SER A 7 -10.32 4.68 13.57
C SER A 7 -10.78 5.60 12.42
N ALA A 8 -10.59 5.19 11.17
CA ALA A 8 -11.06 5.95 10.02
C ALA A 8 -12.60 6.04 9.98
N LEU A 9 -13.31 4.93 10.24
CA LEU A 9 -14.78 4.93 10.31
C LEU A 9 -15.32 5.82 11.44
N ALA A 10 -14.74 5.74 12.64
CA ALA A 10 -15.14 6.58 13.77
C ALA A 10 -14.96 8.09 13.47
N ARG A 11 -13.98 8.43 12.62
CA ARG A 11 -13.68 9.81 12.21
C ARG A 11 -14.39 10.22 10.92
N TRP A 12 -15.34 9.43 10.40
CA TRP A 12 -16.02 9.74 9.14
C TRP A 12 -16.73 11.09 9.13
N CYS A 13 -17.17 11.56 10.30
CA CYS A 13 -17.75 12.91 10.48
C CYS A 13 -16.79 14.07 10.10
N HIS A 14 -15.50 13.81 9.97
CA HIS A 14 -14.52 14.77 9.46
C HIS A 14 -14.62 15.05 7.96
N LEU A 15 -15.38 14.25 7.22
CA LEU A 15 -15.53 14.32 5.75
C LEU A 15 -16.92 14.87 5.39
N PRO A 16 -17.10 16.21 5.32
CA PRO A 16 -18.43 16.82 5.17
C PRO A 16 -19.10 16.57 3.81
N ASP A 17 -18.32 16.39 2.76
CA ASP A 17 -18.81 16.39 1.36
C ASP A 17 -18.79 14.98 0.74
N MET A 18 -18.85 13.92 1.56
CA MET A 18 -18.87 12.56 1.04
C MET A 18 -20.25 12.15 0.54
N PRO A 19 -20.34 11.46 -0.64
CA PRO A 19 -21.62 11.04 -1.21
C PRO A 19 -22.28 9.89 -0.43
N ALA A 20 -21.53 9.17 0.40
CA ALA A 20 -22.01 8.08 1.22
C ALA A 20 -21.27 8.02 2.55
N ARG A 21 -21.93 7.44 3.55
CA ARG A 21 -21.35 7.14 4.86
C ARG A 21 -21.33 5.61 5.03
N PRO A 22 -20.14 5.00 5.22
CA PRO A 22 -20.05 3.57 5.49
C PRO A 22 -20.58 3.26 6.89
N GLU A 23 -21.25 2.14 7.01
CA GLU A 23 -21.73 1.58 8.26
C GLU A 23 -21.10 0.23 8.50
N LEU A 24 -20.51 -0.01 9.67
CA LEU A 24 -19.91 -1.27 10.03
C LEU A 24 -20.99 -2.19 10.61
N VAL A 25 -21.49 -3.13 9.81
CA VAL A 25 -22.62 -4.00 10.17
C VAL A 25 -22.20 -5.39 10.67
N ALA A 26 -21.01 -5.85 10.31
CA ALA A 26 -20.49 -7.14 10.70
C ALA A 26 -19.00 -7.13 10.92
N VAL A 27 -18.52 -7.96 11.84
CA VAL A 27 -17.11 -8.22 12.11
C VAL A 27 -16.85 -9.71 12.23
N CYS A 28 -15.71 -10.17 11.65
CA CYS A 28 -15.29 -11.56 11.74
C CYS A 28 -13.82 -11.63 12.16
N ASP A 29 -13.53 -12.42 13.20
CA ASP A 29 -12.17 -12.79 13.61
C ASP A 29 -12.19 -14.12 14.36
N ARG A 30 -11.05 -14.78 14.48
CA ARG A 30 -10.95 -16.06 15.19
C ARG A 30 -11.06 -15.84 16.70
N PHE A 31 -12.01 -16.49 17.36
CA PHE A 31 -12.26 -16.32 18.80
C PHE A 31 -11.29 -17.06 19.73
N ASP A 32 -10.45 -17.95 19.20
CA ASP A 32 -9.52 -18.81 19.93
C ASP A 32 -8.14 -18.20 20.19
N SER A 33 -7.95 -16.97 19.80
CA SER A 33 -6.72 -16.19 20.02
C SER A 33 -7.09 -14.79 20.54
N GLN A 34 -6.16 -13.99 21.07
CA GLN A 34 -6.40 -12.60 21.55
C GLN A 34 -7.40 -11.69 20.76
N PRO A 35 -7.87 -12.07 19.56
CA PRO A 35 -8.94 -11.41 18.82
C PRO A 35 -10.34 -11.42 19.42
N ALA A 36 -10.67 -12.33 20.37
CA ALA A 36 -11.97 -12.25 21.06
C ALA A 36 -12.17 -10.86 21.69
N ASP A 37 -11.07 -10.25 22.17
CA ASP A 37 -11.05 -8.88 22.67
C ASP A 37 -11.23 -7.85 21.55
N LEU A 38 -10.79 -8.15 20.32
CA LEU A 38 -10.96 -7.24 19.19
C LEU A 38 -12.41 -7.19 18.70
N CYS A 39 -13.07 -8.34 18.53
CA CYS A 39 -14.49 -8.37 18.16
C CYS A 39 -15.35 -7.70 19.22
N ARG A 40 -15.11 -7.97 20.51
CA ARG A 40 -15.78 -7.28 21.60
C ARG A 40 -15.54 -5.77 21.55
N TRP A 41 -14.29 -5.33 21.38
CA TRP A 41 -13.96 -3.92 21.26
C TRP A 41 -14.71 -3.26 20.09
N TYR A 42 -14.83 -3.93 18.93
CA TYR A 42 -15.59 -3.42 17.80
C TYR A 42 -17.09 -3.27 18.15
N THR A 43 -17.71 -4.30 18.70
CA THR A 43 -19.14 -4.28 19.05
C THR A 43 -19.47 -3.24 20.12
N GLU A 44 -18.57 -3.01 21.08
CA GLU A 44 -18.73 -1.97 22.11
C GLU A 44 -18.61 -0.54 21.54
N ASN A 45 -17.82 -0.34 20.50
CA ASN A 45 -17.53 0.99 19.95
C ASN A 45 -18.32 1.33 18.67
N PHE A 46 -18.90 0.33 18.01
CA PHE A 46 -19.72 0.51 16.80
C PHE A 46 -21.09 -0.13 16.99
N PRO A 47 -22.09 0.65 17.47
CA PRO A 47 -23.45 0.15 17.74
C PRO A 47 -24.18 -0.38 16.50
N SER A 48 -23.72 -0.09 15.31
CA SER A 48 -24.26 -0.60 14.05
C SER A 48 -23.92 -2.06 13.78
N ILE A 49 -22.95 -2.64 14.50
CA ILE A 49 -22.58 -4.05 14.34
C ILE A 49 -23.69 -4.93 14.88
N GLN A 50 -24.31 -5.69 13.98
CA GLN A 50 -25.37 -6.64 14.26
C GLN A 50 -24.86 -8.08 14.30
N GLN A 51 -23.70 -8.35 13.71
CA GLN A 51 -23.11 -9.68 13.61
C GLN A 51 -21.62 -9.67 13.98
N ALA A 52 -21.25 -10.57 14.90
CA ALA A 52 -19.87 -10.93 15.20
C ALA A 52 -19.72 -12.44 14.95
N ALA A 53 -18.86 -12.81 13.99
CA ALA A 53 -18.68 -14.19 13.55
C ALA A 53 -17.24 -14.66 13.72
N SER A 54 -17.04 -15.97 13.87
CA SER A 54 -15.72 -16.62 13.81
C SER A 54 -15.47 -17.31 12.45
N ASP A 55 -16.52 -17.52 11.67
CA ASP A 55 -16.46 -18.01 10.31
C ASP A 55 -16.81 -16.90 9.33
N TYR A 56 -15.87 -16.57 8.45
CA TYR A 56 -16.05 -15.53 7.44
C TYR A 56 -17.17 -15.85 6.43
N HIS A 57 -17.53 -17.13 6.24
CA HIS A 57 -18.67 -17.53 5.40
C HIS A 57 -19.99 -17.00 5.93
N GLU A 58 -20.17 -16.95 7.25
CA GLU A 58 -21.35 -16.35 7.87
C GLU A 58 -21.44 -14.85 7.58
N LEU A 59 -20.30 -14.14 7.65
CA LEU A 59 -20.23 -12.72 7.29
C LEU A 59 -20.55 -12.51 5.80
N LEU A 60 -20.01 -13.34 4.91
CA LEU A 60 -20.26 -13.24 3.48
C LEU A 60 -21.70 -13.56 3.08
N ALA A 61 -22.38 -14.41 3.85
CA ALA A 61 -23.80 -14.75 3.64
C ALA A 61 -24.76 -13.64 4.11
N ASN A 62 -24.28 -12.66 4.90
CA ASN A 62 -25.10 -11.57 5.38
C ASN A 62 -25.49 -10.61 4.22
N PRO A 63 -26.79 -10.41 3.94
CA PRO A 63 -27.25 -9.53 2.87
C PRO A 63 -26.94 -8.04 3.11
N ASP A 64 -26.81 -7.62 4.38
CA ASP A 64 -26.53 -6.23 4.75
C ASP A 64 -25.05 -5.86 4.53
N VAL A 65 -24.18 -6.85 4.28
CA VAL A 65 -22.77 -6.61 3.92
C VAL A 65 -22.67 -6.36 2.41
N GLU A 66 -22.42 -5.13 2.00
CA GLU A 66 -22.20 -4.75 0.60
C GLU A 66 -20.72 -4.83 0.21
N ALA A 67 -19.83 -4.43 1.14
CA ALA A 67 -18.38 -4.40 0.92
C ALA A 67 -17.64 -5.07 2.08
N VAL A 68 -16.53 -5.73 1.77
CA VAL A 68 -15.67 -6.40 2.75
C VAL A 68 -14.31 -5.69 2.78
N TYR A 69 -13.87 -5.35 3.99
CA TYR A 69 -12.46 -5.08 4.26
C TYR A 69 -11.79 -6.31 4.84
N CYS A 70 -10.72 -6.77 4.20
CA CYS A 70 -10.03 -8.00 4.61
C CYS A 70 -8.58 -7.73 4.97
N ALA A 71 -8.27 -7.81 6.28
CA ALA A 71 -6.95 -7.56 6.88
C ALA A 71 -6.38 -8.83 7.54
N VAL A 72 -6.14 -9.84 6.72
CA VAL A 72 -5.61 -11.15 7.16
C VAL A 72 -4.13 -11.32 6.75
N PRO A 73 -3.40 -12.33 7.29
CA PRO A 73 -2.07 -12.69 6.79
C PRO A 73 -2.06 -13.05 5.31
N HIS A 74 -0.94 -12.82 4.62
CA HIS A 74 -0.83 -12.89 3.16
C HIS A 74 -1.25 -14.23 2.53
N HIS A 75 -1.01 -15.35 3.21
CA HIS A 75 -1.38 -16.68 2.71
C HIS A 75 -2.89 -16.90 2.60
N LEU A 76 -3.69 -16.11 3.32
CA LEU A 76 -5.16 -16.19 3.30
C LEU A 76 -5.78 -15.26 2.23
N HIS A 77 -5.01 -14.36 1.62
CA HIS A 77 -5.57 -13.39 0.68
C HIS A 77 -6.31 -14.03 -0.47
N GLN A 78 -5.73 -15.05 -1.12
CA GLN A 78 -6.37 -15.72 -2.26
C GLN A 78 -7.72 -16.33 -1.88
N GLU A 79 -7.77 -17.11 -0.79
CA GLU A 79 -8.99 -17.76 -0.33
C GLU A 79 -10.08 -16.75 -0.01
N PHE A 80 -9.77 -15.78 0.86
CA PHE A 80 -10.77 -14.86 1.39
C PHE A 80 -11.24 -13.85 0.34
N TYR A 81 -10.32 -13.35 -0.50
CA TYR A 81 -10.68 -12.38 -1.54
C TYR A 81 -11.54 -13.04 -2.63
N CYS A 82 -11.17 -14.23 -3.08
CA CYS A 82 -11.98 -14.98 -4.04
C CYS A 82 -13.35 -15.36 -3.48
N ALA A 83 -13.44 -15.70 -2.17
CA ALA A 83 -14.71 -15.98 -1.52
C ALA A 83 -15.61 -14.75 -1.43
N ALA A 84 -15.05 -13.58 -1.07
CA ALA A 84 -15.79 -12.31 -1.03
C ALA A 84 -16.36 -11.94 -2.40
N LEU A 85 -15.57 -12.06 -3.46
CA LEU A 85 -16.01 -11.78 -4.83
C LEU A 85 -17.09 -12.77 -5.29
N LYS A 86 -16.91 -14.07 -5.01
CA LYS A 86 -17.92 -15.10 -5.31
C LYS A 86 -19.25 -14.85 -4.59
N ALA A 87 -19.20 -14.27 -3.40
CA ALA A 87 -20.39 -13.88 -2.63
C ALA A 87 -21.01 -12.55 -3.09
N GLY A 88 -20.50 -11.94 -4.17
CA GLY A 88 -21.02 -10.68 -4.72
C GLY A 88 -20.69 -9.45 -3.87
N LYS A 89 -19.61 -9.48 -3.08
CA LYS A 89 -19.22 -8.36 -2.21
C LYS A 89 -18.11 -7.54 -2.85
N HIS A 90 -18.22 -6.19 -2.80
CA HIS A 90 -17.11 -5.30 -3.10
C HIS A 90 -15.96 -5.57 -2.14
N LEU A 91 -14.72 -5.38 -2.59
CA LEU A 91 -13.54 -5.77 -1.83
C LEU A 91 -12.52 -4.64 -1.69
N MET A 92 -12.18 -4.31 -0.45
CA MET A 92 -10.94 -3.63 -0.10
C MET A 92 -10.02 -4.65 0.58
N GLY A 93 -9.03 -5.14 -0.15
CA GLY A 93 -8.05 -6.09 0.37
C GLY A 93 -6.76 -5.42 0.85
N GLU A 94 -6.08 -6.03 1.80
CA GLU A 94 -4.73 -5.63 2.20
C GLU A 94 -3.69 -6.08 1.17
N LYS A 95 -2.60 -5.31 1.11
CA LYS A 95 -1.41 -5.66 0.34
C LYS A 95 -0.69 -6.89 0.93
N PRO A 96 0.04 -7.68 0.14
CA PRO A 96 0.40 -7.49 -1.28
C PRO A 96 -0.67 -7.90 -2.29
N PHE A 97 -1.87 -8.25 -1.87
CA PHE A 97 -2.97 -8.71 -2.71
C PHE A 97 -2.72 -10.10 -3.34
N GLY A 98 -2.35 -11.02 -2.49
CA GLY A 98 -1.89 -12.38 -2.80
C GLY A 98 -0.53 -12.65 -2.15
N ILE A 99 -0.23 -13.88 -1.78
CA ILE A 99 1.05 -14.26 -1.17
C ILE A 99 2.20 -14.25 -2.19
N ASP A 100 1.87 -14.56 -3.45
CA ASP A 100 2.77 -14.67 -4.59
C ASP A 100 2.04 -14.32 -5.89
N GLN A 101 2.74 -14.42 -7.03
CA GLN A 101 2.16 -14.12 -8.33
C GLN A 101 1.02 -15.09 -8.73
N PRO A 102 1.10 -16.42 -8.51
CA PRO A 102 -0.04 -17.32 -8.73
C PRO A 102 -1.27 -16.94 -7.92
N GLY A 103 -1.12 -16.67 -6.62
CA GLY A 103 -2.21 -16.22 -5.75
C GLY A 103 -2.83 -14.89 -6.20
N ASN A 104 -2.00 -13.93 -6.61
CA ASN A 104 -2.48 -12.67 -7.19
C ASN A 104 -3.27 -12.91 -8.49
N ARG A 105 -2.75 -13.69 -9.44
CA ARG A 105 -3.45 -14.04 -10.68
C ARG A 105 -4.81 -14.71 -10.43
N ALA A 106 -4.92 -15.57 -9.42
CA ALA A 106 -6.20 -16.20 -9.05
C ALA A 106 -7.22 -15.16 -8.56
N ILE A 107 -6.77 -14.17 -7.76
CA ILE A 107 -7.64 -13.07 -7.29
C ILE A 107 -8.08 -12.20 -8.47
N LEU A 108 -7.15 -11.84 -9.38
CA LEU A 108 -7.49 -11.06 -10.57
C LEU A 108 -8.50 -11.78 -11.47
N ALA A 109 -8.28 -13.08 -11.69
CA ALA A 109 -9.22 -13.91 -12.47
C ALA A 109 -10.61 -14.00 -11.82
N ALA A 110 -10.68 -14.01 -10.49
CA ALA A 110 -11.95 -13.91 -9.77
C ALA A 110 -12.60 -12.53 -9.96
N ALA A 111 -11.82 -11.44 -9.83
CA ALA A 111 -12.32 -10.08 -10.05
C ALA A 111 -12.84 -9.86 -11.48
N GLN A 112 -12.17 -10.41 -12.50
CA GLN A 112 -12.61 -10.32 -13.89
C GLN A 112 -13.96 -11.02 -14.17
N LYS A 113 -14.35 -12.01 -13.35
CA LYS A 113 -15.67 -12.66 -13.45
C LYS A 113 -16.79 -11.84 -12.84
N HIS A 114 -16.46 -10.82 -12.08
CA HIS A 114 -17.38 -9.94 -11.37
C HIS A 114 -17.04 -8.47 -11.64
N PRO A 115 -17.14 -8.02 -12.92
CA PRO A 115 -16.76 -6.66 -13.31
C PRO A 115 -17.64 -5.57 -12.67
N GLU A 116 -18.80 -5.93 -12.16
CA GLU A 116 -19.72 -5.08 -11.40
C GLU A 116 -19.18 -4.73 -9.99
N LEU A 117 -18.23 -5.51 -9.47
CA LEU A 117 -17.72 -5.32 -8.13
C LEU A 117 -16.51 -4.37 -8.12
N LEU A 118 -16.51 -3.44 -7.20
CA LEU A 118 -15.34 -2.61 -6.92
C LEU A 118 -14.32 -3.44 -6.13
N VAL A 119 -13.14 -3.64 -6.72
CA VAL A 119 -12.02 -4.39 -6.11
C VAL A 119 -10.82 -3.48 -6.02
N ARG A 120 -10.30 -3.26 -4.80
CA ARG A 120 -9.17 -2.36 -4.54
C ARG A 120 -8.23 -2.97 -3.51
N CYS A 121 -6.98 -2.52 -3.55
CA CYS A 121 -5.96 -2.87 -2.57
C CYS A 121 -5.56 -1.62 -1.78
N SER A 122 -5.29 -1.79 -0.48
CA SER A 122 -4.94 -0.68 0.42
C SER A 122 -3.53 -0.15 0.15
N SER A 123 -3.39 1.18 0.07
CA SER A 123 -2.11 1.90 0.11
C SER A 123 -2.37 3.38 0.39
N GLU A 124 -2.03 3.83 1.58
CA GLU A 124 -2.40 5.15 2.12
C GLU A 124 -1.44 6.28 1.75
N PHE A 125 -0.18 5.99 1.41
CA PHE A 125 0.84 7.03 1.21
C PHE A 125 0.55 8.03 0.08
N PRO A 126 -0.10 7.65 -1.03
CA PRO A 126 -0.48 8.62 -2.05
C PRO A 126 -1.42 9.73 -1.54
N PHE A 127 -2.11 9.50 -0.42
CA PHE A 127 -3.06 10.47 0.13
C PHE A 127 -2.44 11.57 1.00
N PHE A 128 -1.13 11.53 1.25
CA PHE A 128 -0.45 12.68 1.84
C PHE A 128 -0.54 13.91 0.92
N PRO A 129 -0.85 15.11 1.45
CA PRO A 129 -1.02 16.33 0.64
C PRO A 129 0.15 16.61 -0.30
N ALA A 130 1.38 16.40 0.16
CA ALA A 130 2.56 16.54 -0.68
C ALA A 130 2.57 15.56 -1.86
N VAL A 131 2.12 14.31 -1.66
CA VAL A 131 2.05 13.31 -2.73
C VAL A 131 0.91 13.61 -3.69
N GLN A 132 -0.23 14.13 -3.21
CA GLN A 132 -1.31 14.65 -4.07
C GLN A 132 -0.80 15.79 -4.96
N ARG A 133 0.01 16.72 -4.40
CA ARG A 133 0.64 17.79 -5.17
C ARG A 133 1.61 17.24 -6.22
N ILE A 134 2.41 16.23 -5.87
CA ILE A 134 3.29 15.53 -6.83
C ILE A 134 2.44 14.87 -7.93
N GLY A 135 1.32 14.23 -7.58
CA GLY A 135 0.38 13.65 -8.54
C GLY A 135 -0.15 14.68 -9.53
N ASP A 136 -0.61 15.83 -9.05
CA ASP A 136 -1.05 16.96 -9.90
C ASP A 136 0.08 17.46 -10.81
N MET A 137 1.35 17.39 -10.38
CA MET A 137 2.51 17.76 -11.20
C MET A 137 2.82 16.70 -12.27
N ILE A 138 2.66 15.41 -11.96
CA ILE A 138 2.81 14.31 -12.92
C ILE A 138 1.75 14.45 -14.03
N GLU A 139 0.48 14.65 -13.67
CA GLU A 139 -0.64 14.79 -14.62
C GLU A 139 -0.44 15.98 -15.59
N ARG A 140 0.15 17.07 -15.11
CA ARG A 140 0.45 18.26 -15.91
C ARG A 140 1.79 18.23 -16.62
N GLU A 141 2.52 17.10 -16.56
CA GLU A 141 3.85 16.95 -17.13
C GLU A 141 4.85 18.03 -16.66
N ALA A 142 4.64 18.53 -15.42
CA ALA A 142 5.43 19.63 -14.88
C ALA A 142 6.92 19.28 -14.69
N PHE A 143 7.24 18.01 -14.49
CA PHE A 143 8.64 17.54 -14.41
C PHE A 143 9.36 17.57 -15.76
N GLY A 144 8.62 17.63 -16.88
CA GLY A 144 9.18 17.40 -18.21
C GLY A 144 9.69 15.97 -18.36
N ARG A 145 10.76 15.76 -19.13
CA ARG A 145 11.41 14.44 -19.24
C ARG A 145 11.89 14.01 -17.87
N ILE A 146 11.48 12.81 -17.45
CA ILE A 146 11.95 12.19 -16.20
C ILE A 146 13.39 11.72 -16.37
N LEU A 147 14.25 12.04 -15.39
CA LEU A 147 15.67 11.69 -15.37
C LEU A 147 15.97 10.54 -14.41
N GLU A 148 15.30 10.53 -13.25
CA GLU A 148 15.48 9.54 -12.20
C GLU A 148 14.30 9.56 -11.24
N VAL A 149 13.94 8.38 -10.71
CA VAL A 149 12.98 8.26 -9.60
C VAL A 149 13.58 7.38 -8.51
N ASN A 150 13.53 7.86 -7.26
CA ASN A 150 13.94 7.11 -6.08
C ASN A 150 12.77 7.04 -5.12
N CYS A 151 12.40 5.84 -4.68
CA CYS A 151 11.31 5.64 -3.73
C CYS A 151 11.60 4.49 -2.77
N GLY A 152 10.95 4.52 -1.62
CA GLY A 152 11.16 3.45 -0.65
C GLY A 152 10.26 3.54 0.57
N PHE A 153 10.24 2.43 1.30
CA PHE A 153 9.54 2.31 2.57
C PHE A 153 10.42 1.57 3.58
N LEU A 154 10.82 2.28 4.62
CA LEU A 154 11.86 1.89 5.56
C LEU A 154 11.31 1.81 6.97
N HIS A 155 11.57 0.69 7.64
CA HIS A 155 11.19 0.42 9.02
C HIS A 155 12.38 -0.01 9.87
N SER A 156 12.25 0.20 11.20
CA SER A 156 13.12 -0.42 12.21
C SER A 156 12.34 -1.41 13.09
N SER A 157 11.17 -1.86 12.64
CA SER A 157 10.28 -2.71 13.45
C SER A 157 10.87 -4.08 13.82
N ASP A 158 11.86 -4.53 13.08
CA ASP A 158 12.53 -5.82 13.26
C ASP A 158 14.02 -5.70 13.58
N LEU A 159 14.46 -4.51 13.99
CA LEU A 159 15.85 -4.23 14.36
C LEU A 159 16.30 -5.02 15.60
N ASP A 160 15.43 -5.15 16.62
CA ASP A 160 15.72 -5.93 17.82
C ASP A 160 15.68 -7.44 17.51
N PRO A 161 16.81 -8.18 17.58
CA PRO A 161 16.85 -9.61 17.32
C PRO A 161 16.17 -10.45 18.42
N HIS A 162 15.95 -9.89 19.62
CA HIS A 162 15.29 -10.57 20.73
C HIS A 162 13.76 -10.52 20.67
N LYS A 163 13.22 -9.75 19.73
CA LYS A 163 11.78 -9.73 19.48
C LYS A 163 11.31 -11.13 19.03
N PRO A 164 10.26 -11.70 19.64
CA PRO A 164 9.72 -13.00 19.23
C PRO A 164 9.36 -13.06 17.75
N ILE A 165 9.55 -14.26 17.18
CA ILE A 165 9.18 -14.49 15.78
C ILE A 165 7.68 -14.25 15.57
N ASN A 166 7.33 -13.65 14.44
CA ASN A 166 5.95 -13.51 14.03
C ASN A 166 5.76 -14.08 12.60
N TRP A 167 4.52 -14.14 12.15
CA TRP A 167 4.17 -14.71 10.86
C TRP A 167 4.89 -14.06 9.66
N LYS A 168 5.28 -12.78 9.75
CA LYS A 168 6.03 -12.07 8.71
C LYS A 168 7.46 -12.59 8.51
N ARG A 169 7.98 -13.38 9.45
CA ARG A 169 9.30 -14.01 9.36
C ARG A 169 9.25 -15.43 8.79
N GLN A 170 8.07 -15.94 8.49
CA GLN A 170 7.78 -17.28 8.03
C GLN A 170 7.26 -17.25 6.60
N VAL A 171 7.93 -17.98 5.69
CA VAL A 171 7.61 -17.96 4.25
C VAL A 171 6.20 -18.50 4.00
N GLU A 172 5.75 -19.46 4.80
CA GLU A 172 4.43 -20.09 4.71
C GLU A 172 3.29 -19.09 4.87
N PHE A 173 3.51 -18.02 5.64
CA PHE A 173 2.49 -17.02 5.95
C PHE A 173 2.68 -15.69 5.22
N ASN A 174 3.94 -15.28 5.00
CA ASN A 174 4.30 -14.00 4.40
C ASN A 174 4.68 -14.10 2.92
N GLY A 175 5.03 -15.31 2.44
CA GLY A 175 5.55 -15.54 1.09
C GLY A 175 7.04 -15.27 0.94
N GLU A 176 7.58 -15.68 -0.21
CA GLU A 176 9.01 -15.53 -0.54
C GLU A 176 9.43 -14.09 -0.78
N TYR A 177 8.50 -13.19 -1.11
CA TYR A 177 8.82 -11.77 -1.32
C TYR A 177 9.34 -11.08 -0.06
N GLY A 178 8.98 -11.58 1.13
CA GLY A 178 9.43 -11.04 2.42
C GLY A 178 9.06 -9.56 2.58
N CYS A 179 10.08 -8.71 2.77
CA CYS A 179 9.85 -7.25 2.91
C CYS A 179 9.26 -6.61 1.64
N MET A 180 9.52 -7.13 0.45
CA MET A 180 8.89 -6.62 -0.78
C MET A 180 7.38 -6.84 -0.76
N GLY A 181 6.91 -8.03 -0.35
CA GLY A 181 5.47 -8.29 -0.22
C GLY A 181 4.82 -7.41 0.85
N ASP A 182 5.48 -7.23 1.99
CA ASP A 182 4.93 -6.44 3.10
C ASP A 182 4.91 -4.92 2.84
N LEU A 183 5.89 -4.38 2.14
CA LEU A 183 6.11 -2.93 1.98
C LEU A 183 6.04 -2.44 0.53
N GLY A 184 6.27 -3.33 -0.44
CA GLY A 184 6.57 -2.95 -1.81
C GLY A 184 5.38 -2.35 -2.55
N MET A 185 4.14 -2.79 -2.29
CA MET A 185 2.96 -2.19 -2.93
C MET A 185 2.85 -0.69 -2.63
N HIS A 186 3.17 -0.29 -1.40
CA HIS A 186 3.21 1.13 -1.02
C HIS A 186 4.26 1.91 -1.80
N VAL A 187 5.41 1.28 -2.13
CA VAL A 187 6.49 1.90 -2.91
C VAL A 187 6.11 1.98 -4.39
N CYS A 188 5.45 0.95 -4.93
CA CYS A 188 5.08 0.85 -6.35
C CYS A 188 3.90 1.73 -6.74
N HIS A 189 3.00 2.06 -5.82
CA HIS A 189 1.69 2.65 -6.13
C HIS A 189 1.81 3.94 -6.96
N VAL A 190 2.60 4.92 -6.53
CA VAL A 190 2.74 6.19 -7.27
C VAL A 190 3.46 5.98 -8.61
N PRO A 191 4.62 5.30 -8.70
CA PRO A 191 5.28 5.01 -9.97
C PRO A 191 4.36 4.28 -10.97
N PHE A 192 3.66 3.25 -10.55
CA PHE A 192 2.80 2.47 -11.47
C PHE A 192 1.57 3.27 -11.91
N ARG A 193 0.97 4.06 -11.00
CA ARG A 193 -0.11 4.98 -11.32
C ARG A 193 0.32 6.08 -12.30
N ALA A 194 1.58 6.51 -12.24
CA ALA A 194 2.20 7.43 -13.19
C ALA A 194 2.50 6.77 -14.56
N GLY A 195 2.26 5.47 -14.70
CA GLY A 195 2.60 4.72 -15.91
C GLY A 195 4.08 4.38 -16.04
N TRP A 196 4.88 4.57 -14.99
CA TRP A 196 6.31 4.25 -14.99
C TRP A 196 6.52 2.77 -14.75
N ARG A 197 6.81 2.04 -15.80
CA ARG A 197 6.88 0.58 -15.80
C ARG A 197 8.33 0.10 -15.83
N PRO A 198 8.79 -0.65 -14.81
CA PRO A 198 10.09 -1.30 -14.85
C PRO A 198 10.16 -2.30 -16.02
N ARG A 199 11.19 -2.19 -16.85
CA ARG A 199 11.49 -3.11 -17.97
C ARG A 199 12.39 -4.27 -17.55
N ASN A 200 13.17 -4.02 -16.50
CA ASN A 200 14.10 -4.97 -15.92
C ASN A 200 14.34 -4.64 -14.44
N VAL A 201 15.00 -5.55 -13.75
CA VAL A 201 15.43 -5.34 -12.37
C VAL A 201 16.76 -6.03 -12.08
N ARG A 202 17.65 -5.34 -11.35
CA ARG A 202 18.75 -5.91 -10.58
C ARG A 202 18.41 -5.76 -9.11
N ALA A 203 18.23 -6.87 -8.42
CA ALA A 203 17.84 -6.89 -7.01
C ALA A 203 18.99 -7.34 -6.09
N ILE A 204 19.06 -6.71 -4.91
CA ILE A 204 19.89 -7.15 -3.79
C ILE A 204 18.96 -7.33 -2.59
N LEU A 205 18.85 -8.57 -2.11
CA LEU A 205 18.02 -8.96 -0.97
C LEU A 205 18.91 -9.40 0.18
N SER A 206 18.54 -9.07 1.40
CA SER A 206 19.33 -9.41 2.59
C SER A 206 18.47 -10.05 3.68
N LYS A 207 18.98 -11.13 4.28
CA LYS A 207 18.53 -11.70 5.56
C LYS A 207 19.52 -11.28 6.62
N ILE A 208 19.11 -10.42 7.54
CA ILE A 208 19.97 -9.81 8.54
C ILE A 208 19.81 -10.54 9.88
N VAL A 209 18.56 -10.80 10.28
CA VAL A 209 18.24 -11.59 11.47
C VAL A 209 17.77 -12.96 11.02
N THR A 210 18.62 -13.96 11.19
CA THR A 210 18.38 -15.32 10.68
C THR A 210 17.55 -16.20 11.60
N GLU A 211 17.43 -15.85 12.89
CA GLU A 211 16.62 -16.56 13.88
C GLU A 211 16.09 -15.61 14.95
N ARG A 212 15.00 -15.98 15.60
CA ARG A 212 14.35 -15.23 16.68
C ARG A 212 13.79 -16.16 17.74
N PRO A 213 13.60 -15.68 18.99
CA PRO A 213 12.88 -16.43 20.01
C PRO A 213 11.52 -16.92 19.50
N ASP A 214 11.19 -18.18 19.74
CA ASP A 214 9.93 -18.81 19.33
C ASP A 214 8.77 -18.56 20.31
N GLY A 215 9.05 -17.89 21.44
CA GLY A 215 8.10 -17.66 22.52
C GLY A 215 7.86 -18.89 23.41
N LYS A 216 8.56 -20.02 23.18
CA LYS A 216 8.45 -21.27 23.93
C LYS A 216 9.77 -21.66 24.61
N GLY A 217 10.74 -20.77 24.63
CA GLY A 217 12.06 -20.96 25.22
C GLY A 217 13.14 -21.43 24.25
N GLY A 218 12.82 -21.54 22.95
CA GLY A 218 13.73 -21.88 21.87
C GLY A 218 13.92 -20.76 20.85
N MET A 219 14.63 -21.07 19.75
CA MET A 219 14.85 -20.20 18.60
C MET A 219 14.19 -20.80 17.36
N ALA A 220 13.58 -19.95 16.53
CA ALA A 220 12.99 -20.33 15.27
C ALA A 220 13.65 -19.57 14.09
N PRO A 221 13.87 -20.21 12.93
CA PRO A 221 14.53 -19.59 11.79
C PRO A 221 13.64 -18.54 11.12
N CYS A 222 14.23 -17.36 10.84
CA CYS A 222 13.63 -16.32 9.98
C CYS A 222 13.96 -16.64 8.53
N ARG A 223 12.94 -16.98 7.73
CA ARG A 223 13.14 -17.43 6.34
C ARG A 223 12.82 -16.39 5.29
N THR A 224 12.22 -15.26 5.67
CA THR A 224 11.89 -14.18 4.76
C THR A 224 13.02 -13.14 4.65
N TRP A 225 13.01 -12.35 3.59
CA TRP A 225 13.94 -11.25 3.39
C TRP A 225 13.60 -10.07 4.32
N ASP A 226 14.63 -9.50 4.95
CA ASP A 226 14.49 -8.31 5.80
C ASP A 226 14.55 -7.01 5.01
N ASN A 227 15.49 -6.93 4.06
CA ASN A 227 15.74 -5.74 3.25
C ASN A 227 15.87 -6.10 1.78
N ALA A 228 15.35 -5.23 0.91
CA ALA A 228 15.50 -5.32 -0.53
C ALA A 228 15.82 -3.95 -1.13
N THR A 229 16.74 -3.94 -2.09
CA THR A 229 17.02 -2.80 -2.98
C THR A 229 16.92 -3.27 -4.41
N LEU A 230 16.09 -2.58 -5.19
CA LEU A 230 15.80 -2.87 -6.58
C LEU A 230 16.29 -1.71 -7.44
N PHE A 231 17.12 -2.03 -8.45
CA PHE A 231 17.57 -1.09 -9.46
C PHE A 231 16.91 -1.48 -10.78
N CYS A 232 16.09 -0.60 -11.34
CA CYS A 232 15.30 -0.83 -12.53
C CYS A 232 15.61 0.22 -13.61
N GLU A 233 15.52 -0.16 -14.86
CA GLU A 233 15.22 0.76 -15.94
C GLU A 233 13.71 0.80 -16.10
N ALA A 234 13.10 1.96 -15.86
CA ALA A 234 11.67 2.17 -16.06
C ALA A 234 11.42 2.95 -17.34
N GLU A 235 10.29 2.69 -17.96
CA GLU A 235 9.82 3.42 -19.13
C GLU A 235 8.52 4.15 -18.79
N GLY A 236 8.37 5.38 -19.28
CA GLY A 236 7.16 6.18 -19.10
C GLY A 236 7.43 7.68 -19.09
N GLY A 237 6.39 8.45 -18.73
CA GLY A 237 6.43 9.90 -18.73
C GLY A 237 6.42 10.49 -20.13
N PRO A 238 6.57 11.82 -20.26
CA PRO A 238 6.53 12.52 -21.54
C PRO A 238 7.56 11.97 -22.53
N GLY A 239 7.09 11.53 -23.71
CA GLY A 239 7.92 11.00 -24.78
C GLY A 239 8.37 9.55 -24.59
N GLY A 240 7.83 8.79 -23.62
CA GLY A 240 8.14 7.37 -23.44
C GLY A 240 9.62 7.10 -23.16
N THR A 241 10.25 7.92 -22.32
CA THR A 241 11.70 7.83 -22.07
C THR A 241 12.03 6.74 -21.07
N VAL A 242 13.21 6.15 -21.20
CA VAL A 242 13.77 5.21 -20.22
C VAL A 242 14.60 5.99 -19.20
N PHE A 243 14.42 5.66 -17.91
CA PHE A 243 15.13 6.29 -16.80
C PHE A 243 15.38 5.32 -15.64
N PRO A 244 16.38 5.57 -14.78
CA PRO A 244 16.62 4.79 -13.57
C PRO A 244 15.47 4.96 -12.57
N LEU A 245 15.00 3.81 -12.04
CA LEU A 245 14.04 3.74 -10.95
C LEU A 245 14.62 2.86 -9.84
N THR A 246 14.91 3.48 -8.69
CA THR A 246 15.40 2.77 -7.51
C THR A 246 14.29 2.61 -6.50
N MET A 247 14.05 1.38 -6.05
CA MET A 247 13.05 1.07 -5.02
C MET A 247 13.71 0.38 -3.82
N LYS A 248 13.35 0.77 -2.59
CA LYS A 248 13.83 0.16 -1.36
C LYS A 248 12.68 -0.25 -0.45
N THR A 249 12.74 -1.48 0.05
CA THR A 249 11.84 -1.98 1.09
C THR A 249 12.68 -2.56 2.21
N GLN A 250 12.63 -1.99 3.40
CA GLN A 250 13.50 -2.40 4.50
C GLN A 250 12.73 -2.49 5.82
N ARG A 251 12.85 -3.60 6.52
CA ARG A 251 12.30 -3.80 7.85
C ARG A 251 13.35 -3.61 8.95
N ILE A 252 14.62 -3.58 8.56
CA ILE A 252 15.77 -3.32 9.43
C ILE A 252 16.54 -2.14 8.84
N ALA A 253 16.09 -0.93 9.18
CA ALA A 253 16.67 0.34 8.75
C ALA A 253 16.87 1.24 9.98
N PRO A 254 18.02 1.16 10.68
CA PRO A 254 18.28 1.97 11.87
C PRO A 254 18.06 3.47 11.61
N GLY A 255 17.33 4.13 12.51
CA GLY A 255 16.96 5.53 12.39
C GLY A 255 15.67 5.80 11.61
N GLU A 256 15.04 4.77 11.02
CA GLU A 256 13.79 4.88 10.27
C GLU A 256 12.66 4.10 10.98
N LYS A 257 11.56 4.77 11.35
CA LYS A 257 10.41 4.11 12.00
C LYS A 257 9.33 3.66 11.02
N ASN A 258 8.87 4.59 10.21
CA ASN A 258 7.80 4.41 9.22
C ASN A 258 8.03 5.41 8.09
N THR A 259 9.20 5.32 7.48
CA THR A 259 9.66 6.31 6.50
C THR A 259 9.34 5.84 5.09
N TRP A 260 8.27 6.36 4.53
CA TRP A 260 8.00 6.31 3.10
C TRP A 260 8.57 7.57 2.44
N TYR A 261 9.18 7.42 1.27
CA TYR A 261 9.71 8.56 0.53
C TYR A 261 9.57 8.38 -0.98
N LEU A 262 9.50 9.51 -1.68
CA LEU A 262 9.49 9.62 -3.13
C LEU A 262 10.31 10.83 -3.55
N GLU A 263 11.29 10.62 -4.43
CA GLU A 263 12.07 11.65 -5.09
C GLU A 263 11.95 11.49 -6.61
N ILE A 264 11.61 12.57 -7.29
CA ILE A 264 11.48 12.63 -8.75
C ILE A 264 12.39 13.72 -9.23
N ARG A 265 13.26 13.41 -10.20
CA ARG A 265 14.09 14.36 -10.91
C ARG A 265 13.65 14.45 -12.35
N GLY A 266 13.34 15.65 -12.81
CA GLY A 266 12.97 15.92 -14.18
C GLY A 266 13.73 17.09 -14.78
N MET A 267 13.65 17.25 -16.08
CA MET A 267 14.36 18.34 -16.80
C MET A 267 13.81 19.73 -16.46
N LYS A 268 12.54 19.86 -16.06
CA LYS A 268 11.90 21.14 -15.75
C LYS A 268 11.70 21.37 -14.25
N ALA A 269 11.44 20.29 -13.51
CA ALA A 269 11.24 20.35 -12.06
C ALA A 269 11.74 19.07 -11.39
N SER A 270 11.96 19.16 -10.09
CA SER A 270 12.25 18.01 -9.21
C SER A 270 11.47 18.15 -7.92
N ALA A 271 11.05 17.05 -7.34
CA ALA A 271 10.30 17.02 -6.08
C ALA A 271 10.82 15.95 -5.14
N ARG A 272 10.77 16.21 -3.84
CA ARG A 272 11.10 15.26 -2.76
C ARG A 272 10.05 15.34 -1.68
N PHE A 273 9.58 14.16 -1.26
CA PHE A 273 8.71 14.02 -0.10
C PHE A 273 9.15 12.85 0.75
N SER A 274 9.01 12.98 2.08
CA SER A 274 9.19 11.88 3.02
C SER A 274 8.26 12.02 4.22
N THR A 275 7.66 10.92 4.66
CA THR A 275 6.87 10.86 5.89
C THR A 275 7.69 11.11 7.16
N ARG A 276 9.00 11.22 7.06
CA ARG A 276 9.87 11.71 8.13
C ARG A 276 9.55 13.18 8.49
N ASN A 277 9.12 13.95 7.50
CA ASN A 277 8.59 15.30 7.67
C ASN A 277 7.31 15.45 6.83
N PRO A 278 6.16 14.95 7.31
CA PRO A 278 4.94 14.81 6.51
C PRO A 278 4.34 16.16 6.07
N ARG A 279 4.72 17.26 6.72
CA ARG A 279 4.28 18.62 6.36
C ARG A 279 5.05 19.22 5.19
N ARG A 280 6.22 18.67 4.83
CA ARG A 280 7.14 19.33 3.90
C ARG A 280 7.18 18.66 2.55
N LEU A 281 6.92 19.46 1.49
CA LEU A 281 7.29 19.14 0.12
C LEU A 281 8.50 19.98 -0.26
N GLU A 282 9.57 19.36 -0.75
CA GLU A 282 10.69 20.07 -1.37
C GLU A 282 10.47 20.05 -2.88
N LEU A 283 10.51 21.25 -3.48
CA LEU A 283 10.28 21.48 -4.90
C LEU A 283 11.42 22.32 -5.49
N LEU A 284 11.88 21.93 -6.66
CA LEU A 284 12.82 22.70 -7.47
C LEU A 284 12.22 22.87 -8.86
N GLU A 285 12.03 24.10 -9.30
CA GLU A 285 11.70 24.44 -10.68
C GLU A 285 12.97 24.97 -11.36
N TYR A 286 13.35 24.40 -12.50
CA TYR A 286 14.55 24.78 -13.21
C TYR A 286 14.23 25.73 -14.36
N GLY A 287 14.65 26.99 -14.18
CA GLY A 287 14.52 28.05 -15.19
C GLY A 287 15.85 28.53 -15.79
N GLY A 288 16.96 27.81 -15.55
CA GLY A 288 18.30 28.22 -15.89
C GLY A 288 18.99 28.98 -14.74
N GLY A 289 20.31 28.89 -14.63
CA GLY A 289 21.12 29.56 -13.59
C GLY A 289 21.13 28.80 -12.25
N GLU A 290 20.94 29.52 -11.16
CA GLU A 290 20.98 28.94 -9.80
C GLU A 290 19.88 27.95 -9.55
N GLN A 291 20.20 26.89 -8.79
CA GLN A 291 19.24 25.85 -8.40
C GLN A 291 18.91 25.98 -6.91
N SER A 292 17.66 26.32 -6.61
CA SER A 292 17.19 26.50 -5.24
C SER A 292 16.03 25.56 -4.94
N TRP A 293 16.14 24.76 -3.86
CA TRP A 293 15.04 23.97 -3.35
C TRP A 293 14.12 24.84 -2.49
N GLN A 294 12.87 24.96 -2.90
CA GLN A 294 11.82 25.54 -2.10
C GLN A 294 11.26 24.50 -1.13
N GLN A 295 10.97 24.90 0.09
CA GLN A 295 10.31 24.07 1.09
C GLN A 295 8.88 24.57 1.29
N LEU A 296 7.91 23.77 0.86
CA LEU A 296 6.48 24.06 0.98
C LEU A 296 5.92 23.36 2.22
N ASP A 297 5.17 24.09 3.05
CA ASP A 297 4.38 23.53 4.14
C ASP A 297 3.00 23.17 3.59
N MET A 298 2.65 21.88 3.57
CA MET A 298 1.49 21.36 2.86
C MET A 298 0.19 21.36 3.68
N GLY A 299 0.29 21.35 5.01
CA GLY A 299 -0.89 21.33 5.87
C GLY A 299 -1.91 20.23 5.51
N GLN A 300 -3.20 20.54 5.70
CA GLN A 300 -4.35 19.65 5.43
C GLN A 300 -4.95 19.86 4.02
N GLU A 301 -4.15 20.07 2.99
CA GLU A 301 -4.63 20.17 1.60
C GLU A 301 -4.94 18.78 1.03
N THR A 302 -6.05 18.19 1.48
CA THR A 302 -6.43 16.81 1.24
C THR A 302 -7.22 16.61 -0.06
N ALA A 303 -7.18 15.37 -0.60
CA ALA A 303 -7.97 14.98 -1.78
C ALA A 303 -9.48 15.05 -1.52
N PHE A 304 -9.91 14.62 -0.33
CA PHE A 304 -11.28 14.75 0.17
C PHE A 304 -11.28 15.77 1.30
N LYS A 305 -12.12 16.79 1.17
CA LYS A 305 -12.20 17.88 2.12
C LYS A 305 -12.49 17.37 3.54
N THR A 306 -11.79 17.94 4.52
CA THR A 306 -12.03 17.69 5.94
C THR A 306 -12.56 18.93 6.63
N ILE A 307 -13.16 18.76 7.82
CA ILE A 307 -13.51 19.90 8.69
C ILE A 307 -12.28 20.55 9.32
N THR A 308 -11.13 19.86 9.30
CA THR A 308 -9.86 20.39 9.80
C THR A 308 -9.33 21.44 8.83
N GLY A 309 -8.97 22.60 9.34
CA GLY A 309 -8.42 23.70 8.52
C GLY A 309 -7.06 23.36 7.91
N SER A 310 -6.77 23.92 6.75
CA SER A 310 -5.55 23.66 5.97
C SER A 310 -4.23 23.99 6.68
N ILE A 311 -4.27 24.81 7.73
CA ILE A 311 -3.08 25.21 8.51
C ILE A 311 -2.57 24.12 9.48
N PHE A 312 -3.36 23.06 9.72
CA PHE A 312 -3.03 22.01 10.68
C PHE A 312 -2.25 20.84 10.02
N GLU A 313 -1.61 20.04 10.88
CA GLU A 313 -0.78 18.92 10.47
C GLU A 313 -1.62 17.77 9.91
N PHE A 314 -1.03 17.04 8.95
CA PHE A 314 -1.55 15.82 8.37
C PHE A 314 -0.66 14.63 8.78
N GLY A 315 -1.28 13.54 9.20
CA GLY A 315 -0.58 12.35 9.68
C GLY A 315 -1.06 11.05 9.04
N PHE A 316 -0.49 9.94 9.53
CA PHE A 316 -0.77 8.60 9.03
C PHE A 316 -2.27 8.23 9.13
N SER A 317 -2.91 8.51 10.27
CA SER A 317 -4.33 8.20 10.44
C SER A 317 -5.25 9.04 9.53
N ASP A 318 -4.80 10.23 9.14
CA ASP A 318 -5.51 11.05 8.15
C ASP A 318 -5.37 10.46 6.75
N ALA A 319 -4.18 9.96 6.40
CA ALA A 319 -3.97 9.26 5.13
C ALA A 319 -4.84 8.00 5.01
N ILE A 320 -4.99 7.23 6.09
CA ILE A 320 -5.91 6.09 6.16
C ILE A 320 -7.36 6.55 5.94
N LEU A 321 -7.80 7.62 6.60
CA LEU A 321 -9.16 8.18 6.41
C LEU A 321 -9.38 8.60 4.95
N GLN A 322 -8.41 9.29 4.33
CA GLN A 322 -8.49 9.72 2.93
C GLN A 322 -8.50 8.53 1.95
N MET A 323 -7.75 7.46 2.23
CA MET A 323 -7.78 6.22 1.45
C MET A 323 -9.18 5.58 1.49
N TRP A 324 -9.78 5.50 2.67
CA TRP A 324 -11.14 4.98 2.82
C TRP A 324 -12.17 5.88 2.16
N ALA A 325 -12.00 7.21 2.25
CA ALA A 325 -12.81 8.16 1.53
C ALA A 325 -12.77 7.91 0.01
N ALA A 326 -11.58 7.62 -0.53
CA ALA A 326 -11.42 7.29 -1.95
C ALA A 326 -12.17 6.02 -2.36
N PHE A 327 -12.10 4.97 -1.54
CA PHE A 327 -12.82 3.71 -1.78
C PHE A 327 -14.34 3.93 -1.76
N VAL A 328 -14.87 4.56 -0.72
CA VAL A 328 -16.30 4.82 -0.58
C VAL A 328 -16.81 5.78 -1.65
N TYR A 329 -16.03 6.80 -2.01
CA TYR A 329 -16.36 7.72 -3.09
C TYR A 329 -16.48 6.99 -4.44
N GLU A 330 -15.48 6.15 -4.78
CA GLU A 330 -15.48 5.38 -6.01
C GLU A 330 -16.64 4.37 -6.03
N LEU A 331 -16.94 3.72 -4.89
CA LEU A 331 -18.07 2.81 -4.74
C LEU A 331 -19.42 3.53 -4.98
N ALA A 332 -19.59 4.71 -4.41
CA ALA A 332 -20.84 5.46 -4.50
C ALA A 332 -21.05 6.16 -5.84
N THR A 333 -19.98 6.53 -6.56
CA THR A 333 -20.08 7.36 -7.78
C THR A 333 -19.65 6.65 -9.06
N GLY A 334 -19.00 5.47 -8.94
CA GLY A 334 -18.39 4.76 -10.07
C GLY A 334 -17.12 5.42 -10.61
N GLN A 335 -16.61 6.48 -9.99
CA GLN A 335 -15.48 7.26 -10.50
C GLN A 335 -14.47 7.60 -9.41
N ARG A 336 -13.19 7.70 -9.78
CA ARG A 336 -12.17 8.29 -8.91
C ARG A 336 -12.30 9.82 -8.91
N ARG A 337 -12.05 10.43 -7.78
CA ARG A 337 -12.07 11.90 -7.68
C ARG A 337 -10.96 12.56 -8.50
N LYS A 338 -9.75 11.96 -8.47
CA LYS A 338 -8.56 12.34 -9.24
C LYS A 338 -7.75 11.07 -9.53
N PRO A 339 -6.90 11.03 -10.56
CA PRO A 339 -6.04 9.88 -10.85
C PRO A 339 -5.24 9.38 -9.64
N PHE A 340 -4.58 10.29 -8.88
CA PHE A 340 -3.79 9.94 -7.70
C PHE A 340 -4.59 9.90 -6.39
N ALA A 341 -5.89 10.21 -6.39
CA ALA A 341 -6.79 10.10 -5.25
C ALA A 341 -7.67 8.84 -5.35
N GLY A 342 -7.08 7.70 -5.63
CA GLY A 342 -7.74 6.40 -5.71
C GLY A 342 -6.90 5.28 -5.10
N CYS A 343 -7.55 4.22 -4.62
CA CYS A 343 -6.89 3.04 -4.11
C CYS A 343 -6.20 2.25 -5.24
N VAL A 344 -5.28 1.35 -4.87
CA VAL A 344 -4.58 0.49 -5.82
C VAL A 344 -5.57 -0.41 -6.56
N THR A 345 -5.40 -0.54 -7.88
CA THR A 345 -6.23 -1.43 -8.70
C THR A 345 -5.66 -2.84 -8.74
N PRO A 346 -6.46 -3.86 -9.11
CA PRO A 346 -5.96 -5.20 -9.34
C PRO A 346 -4.78 -5.25 -10.33
N GLU A 347 -4.83 -4.47 -11.42
CA GLU A 347 -3.77 -4.42 -12.44
C GLU A 347 -2.46 -3.85 -11.87
N GLU A 348 -2.53 -2.82 -11.02
CA GLU A 348 -1.35 -2.28 -10.33
C GLU A 348 -0.76 -3.31 -9.34
N THR A 349 -1.58 -4.17 -8.75
CA THR A 349 -1.07 -5.29 -7.92
C THR A 349 -0.36 -6.32 -8.79
N ALA A 350 -0.87 -6.64 -9.99
CA ALA A 350 -0.21 -7.57 -10.91
C ALA A 350 1.22 -7.10 -11.27
N LEU A 351 1.36 -5.81 -11.62
CA LEU A 351 2.67 -5.22 -11.91
C LEU A 351 3.64 -5.35 -10.73
N SER A 352 3.16 -5.18 -9.49
CA SER A 352 4.02 -5.35 -8.32
C SER A 352 4.47 -6.80 -8.13
N HIS A 353 3.60 -7.77 -8.36
CA HIS A 353 3.94 -9.19 -8.28
C HIS A 353 4.92 -9.62 -9.39
N GLU A 354 4.78 -9.10 -10.60
CA GLU A 354 5.73 -9.31 -11.71
C GLU A 354 7.13 -8.78 -11.32
N LEU A 355 7.20 -7.55 -10.80
CA LEU A 355 8.46 -6.95 -10.35
C LEU A 355 9.10 -7.78 -9.21
N PHE A 356 8.33 -8.17 -8.19
CA PHE A 356 8.88 -8.91 -7.05
C PHE A 356 9.32 -10.32 -7.42
N THR A 357 8.62 -11.00 -8.33
CA THR A 357 9.03 -12.29 -8.88
C THR A 357 10.33 -12.17 -9.64
N ALA A 358 10.44 -11.19 -10.54
CA ALA A 358 11.68 -10.91 -11.27
C ALA A 358 12.83 -10.49 -10.33
N ALA A 359 12.54 -9.77 -9.25
CA ALA A 359 13.53 -9.39 -8.25
C ALA A 359 14.09 -10.59 -7.49
N LEU A 360 13.26 -11.57 -7.10
CA LEU A 360 13.72 -12.83 -6.50
C LEU A 360 14.65 -13.57 -7.47
N GLU A 361 14.26 -13.68 -8.73
CA GLU A 361 15.07 -14.33 -9.77
C GLU A 361 16.40 -13.60 -9.99
N SER A 362 16.36 -12.27 -10.09
CA SER A 362 17.55 -11.42 -10.24
C SER A 362 18.54 -11.62 -9.09
N HIS A 363 18.04 -11.66 -7.86
CA HIS A 363 18.88 -11.90 -6.67
C HIS A 363 19.52 -13.29 -6.71
N ARG A 364 18.73 -14.34 -6.98
CA ARG A 364 19.21 -15.73 -7.03
C ARG A 364 20.28 -15.94 -8.10
N ARG A 365 20.10 -15.33 -9.28
CA ARG A 365 21.03 -15.45 -10.41
C ARG A 365 22.17 -14.43 -10.39
N THR A 366 22.09 -13.43 -9.51
CA THR A 366 23.07 -12.32 -9.44
C THR A 366 23.17 -11.53 -10.75
N GLN A 367 22.08 -11.42 -11.51
CA GLN A 367 22.03 -10.76 -12.82
C GLN A 367 20.79 -9.89 -12.99
N VAL A 368 20.79 -9.05 -14.02
CA VAL A 368 19.60 -8.31 -14.45
C VAL A 368 18.58 -9.29 -15.05
N VAL A 369 17.32 -9.18 -14.62
CA VAL A 369 16.19 -9.95 -15.17
C VAL A 369 15.23 -8.98 -15.86
N ARG A 370 14.83 -9.32 -17.10
CA ARG A 370 13.78 -8.59 -17.83
C ARG A 370 12.41 -8.89 -17.19
N ILE A 371 11.57 -7.88 -17.15
CA ILE A 371 10.17 -8.01 -16.72
C ILE A 371 9.35 -8.07 -18.00
N GLU A 372 8.78 -9.24 -18.27
CA GLU A 372 7.87 -9.43 -19.39
C GLU A 372 6.52 -8.87 -18.98
N SER A 373 6.05 -7.84 -19.67
CA SER A 373 4.68 -7.35 -19.50
C SER A 373 3.75 -8.48 -19.95
N ALA A 374 2.89 -8.96 -19.06
CA ALA A 374 1.77 -9.79 -19.51
C ALA A 374 0.95 -8.93 -20.49
N GLY A 375 0.92 -9.36 -21.78
CA GLY A 375 0.25 -8.69 -22.88
C GLY A 375 -1.27 -8.56 -22.65
#